data_fa57f63298be8b423cda45ed88523d65
#
_entry.id   fa57f63298be8b423cda45ed88523d65
#
_cell.length_a   1.000
_cell.length_b   1.000
_cell.length_c   1.000
_cell.angle_alpha   90.00
_cell.angle_beta   90.00
_cell.angle_gamma   90.00
#
_symmetry.space_group_name_H-M   'P 1'
#
loop_
_entity.id
_entity.type
_entity.pdbx_description
1 polymer ?
#
loop_
_entity_poly.entity_id
_entity_poly.type
_entity_poly.pdbx_seq_one_letter_code
_entity_poly.pdbx_strand_id
1 'polypeptide(L)'
;MIGEEVILDFFESFGPLALALLSFTEAIIQPIPPDVLFLPMAYEARDNGGLLIWLWLVVTVSSVLGAIIGHALGKRYGTRLIDKFGKRHHRQQLENMFERYGTLGMFIAAVSPLPYKVFGWMAGASDMKLRPFIIAGIFGRGLRFGLEALFILIYGDSAMRAAEWVLERELLMGVILVIILVTGVWWLKKGNSPATNQQE
;
A
#
# COMPACT_ATOMS: atom_id res chain seq x y z
N MET A 1 -19.20 15.92 -27.17
CA MET A 1 -20.36 15.18 -26.66
C MET A 1 -20.22 13.67 -26.81
N ILE A 2 -19.95 13.10 -28.00
CA ILE A 2 -19.76 11.63 -28.15
C ILE A 2 -18.53 11.09 -27.38
N GLY A 3 -17.53 11.90 -27.15
CA GLY A 3 -16.32 11.46 -26.44
C GLY A 3 -16.46 11.38 -24.91
N GLU A 4 -17.28 12.22 -24.31
CA GLU A 4 -17.47 12.24 -22.86
C GLU A 4 -18.30 11.05 -22.39
N GLU A 5 -19.36 10.72 -23.10
CA GLU A 5 -20.22 9.56 -22.77
C GLU A 5 -19.43 8.23 -22.92
N VAL A 6 -18.63 8.10 -23.96
CA VAL A 6 -17.79 6.90 -24.17
C VAL A 6 -16.69 6.77 -23.11
N ILE A 7 -16.13 7.90 -22.67
CA ILE A 7 -15.15 7.91 -21.58
C ILE A 7 -15.82 7.57 -20.25
N LEU A 8 -16.99 8.11 -19.97
CA LEU A 8 -17.77 7.81 -18.77
C LEU A 8 -18.19 6.33 -18.73
N ASP A 9 -18.76 5.79 -19.84
CA ASP A 9 -19.08 4.37 -19.97
C ASP A 9 -17.86 3.45 -19.79
N PHE A 10 -16.70 3.87 -20.31
CA PHE A 10 -15.45 3.16 -20.10
C PHE A 10 -15.03 3.16 -18.63
N PHE A 11 -15.12 4.30 -17.95
CA PHE A 11 -14.82 4.40 -16.51
C PHE A 11 -15.86 3.67 -15.66
N GLU A 12 -17.13 3.68 -16.02
CA GLU A 12 -18.16 2.89 -15.32
C GLU A 12 -17.96 1.39 -15.48
N SER A 13 -17.59 0.93 -16.68
CA SER A 13 -17.38 -0.50 -16.96
C SER A 13 -16.03 -1.03 -16.48
N PHE A 14 -14.96 -0.25 -16.66
CA PHE A 14 -13.59 -0.66 -16.35
C PHE A 14 -13.00 -0.03 -15.09
N GLY A 15 -13.62 1.02 -14.56
CA GLY A 15 -13.16 1.73 -13.38
C GLY A 15 -12.99 0.83 -12.16
N PRO A 16 -13.96 -0.04 -11.79
CA PRO A 16 -13.80 -0.96 -10.68
C PRO A 16 -12.68 -1.97 -10.88
N LEU A 17 -12.41 -2.41 -12.13
CA LEU A 17 -11.29 -3.28 -12.46
C LEU A 17 -9.96 -2.54 -12.35
N ALA A 18 -9.87 -1.32 -12.86
CA ALA A 18 -8.69 -0.48 -12.74
C ALA A 18 -8.38 -0.17 -11.26
N LEU A 19 -9.40 0.13 -10.45
CA LEU A 19 -9.29 0.31 -9.01
C LEU A 19 -8.77 -0.96 -8.32
N ALA A 20 -9.31 -2.13 -8.69
CA ALA A 20 -8.88 -3.41 -8.15
C ALA A 20 -7.41 -3.69 -8.46
N LEU A 21 -6.98 -3.51 -9.71
CA LEU A 21 -5.60 -3.72 -10.14
C LEU A 21 -4.64 -2.75 -9.48
N LEU A 22 -5.01 -1.46 -9.39
CA LEU A 22 -4.20 -0.44 -8.74
C LEU A 22 -4.02 -0.76 -7.25
N SER A 23 -5.11 -1.05 -6.55
CA SER A 23 -5.09 -1.37 -5.12
C SER A 23 -4.32 -2.67 -4.82
N PHE A 24 -4.49 -3.68 -5.67
CA PHE A 24 -3.77 -4.94 -5.56
C PHE A 24 -2.27 -4.76 -5.74
N THR A 25 -1.84 -4.07 -6.81
CA THR A 25 -0.43 -3.87 -7.12
C THR A 25 0.25 -2.89 -6.16
N GLU A 26 -0.47 -1.86 -5.67
CA GLU A 26 0.02 -0.96 -4.61
C GLU A 26 0.39 -1.74 -3.36
N ALA A 27 -0.47 -2.61 -2.90
CA ALA A 27 -0.23 -3.40 -1.70
C ALA A 27 0.93 -4.39 -1.84
N ILE A 28 1.39 -4.68 -3.07
CA ILE A 28 2.58 -5.50 -3.33
C ILE A 28 3.84 -4.63 -3.35
N ILE A 29 3.91 -3.63 -4.26
CA ILE A 29 5.18 -2.94 -4.53
C ILE A 29 5.05 -1.50 -5.04
N GLN A 30 4.00 -1.15 -5.81
CA GLN A 30 3.95 0.14 -6.50
C GLN A 30 3.70 1.32 -5.54
N PRO A 31 4.17 2.54 -5.86
CA PRO A 31 4.06 3.70 -4.97
C PRO A 31 2.77 4.51 -5.13
N ILE A 32 1.94 4.24 -6.15
CA ILE A 32 0.74 5.04 -6.44
C ILE A 32 -0.40 4.57 -5.52
N PRO A 33 -0.95 5.43 -4.65
CA PRO A 33 -2.03 5.05 -3.76
C PRO A 33 -3.32 4.79 -4.55
N PRO A 34 -4.15 3.82 -4.15
CA PRO A 34 -5.44 3.55 -4.79
C PRO A 34 -6.44 4.68 -4.61
N ASP A 35 -6.19 5.56 -3.64
CA ASP A 35 -7.01 6.73 -3.34
C ASP A 35 -7.16 7.67 -4.56
N VAL A 36 -6.15 7.70 -5.45
CA VAL A 36 -6.17 8.45 -6.73
C VAL A 36 -7.36 8.06 -7.60
N LEU A 37 -7.76 6.79 -7.61
CA LEU A 37 -8.95 6.32 -8.34
C LEU A 37 -10.16 6.20 -7.41
N PHE A 38 -9.96 5.74 -6.17
CA PHE A 38 -11.07 5.48 -5.25
C PHE A 38 -11.84 6.75 -4.89
N LEU A 39 -11.15 7.85 -4.59
CA LEU A 39 -11.81 9.08 -4.13
C LEU A 39 -12.69 9.73 -5.21
N PRO A 40 -12.24 9.94 -6.47
CA PRO A 40 -13.09 10.42 -7.54
C PRO A 40 -14.28 9.50 -7.81
N MET A 41 -14.05 8.18 -7.88
CA MET A 41 -15.11 7.20 -8.13
C MET A 41 -16.13 7.17 -6.97
N ALA A 42 -15.69 7.27 -5.71
CA ALA A 42 -16.56 7.35 -4.56
C ALA A 42 -17.37 8.65 -4.55
N TYR A 43 -16.78 9.76 -5.02
CA TYR A 43 -17.48 11.03 -5.15
C TYR A 43 -18.59 10.97 -6.22
N GLU A 44 -18.33 10.37 -7.36
CA GLU A 44 -19.34 10.15 -8.41
C GLU A 44 -20.44 9.19 -7.95
N ALA A 45 -20.06 8.17 -7.16
CA ALA A 45 -20.99 7.18 -6.62
C ALA A 45 -21.77 7.63 -5.38
N ARG A 46 -21.59 8.87 -4.88
CA ARG A 46 -22.14 9.32 -3.61
C ARG A 46 -23.68 9.25 -3.52
N ASP A 47 -24.36 9.43 -4.65
CA ASP A 47 -25.83 9.36 -4.75
C ASP A 47 -26.33 7.92 -4.97
N ASN A 48 -25.42 6.96 -5.19
CA ASN A 48 -25.70 5.54 -5.38
C ASN A 48 -24.99 4.69 -4.31
N GLY A 49 -25.63 4.51 -3.16
CA GLY A 49 -25.06 3.76 -2.04
C GLY A 49 -24.65 2.32 -2.38
N GLY A 50 -25.34 1.67 -3.32
CA GLY A 50 -24.98 0.32 -3.77
C GLY A 50 -23.64 0.29 -4.52
N LEU A 51 -23.43 1.26 -5.42
CA LEU A 51 -22.18 1.41 -6.16
C LEU A 51 -21.02 1.80 -5.21
N LEU A 52 -21.27 2.71 -4.27
CA LEU A 52 -20.26 3.12 -3.30
C LEU A 52 -19.80 1.96 -2.42
N ILE A 53 -20.73 1.13 -1.91
CA ILE A 53 -20.39 -0.07 -1.15
C ILE A 53 -19.61 -1.06 -2.01
N TRP A 54 -19.99 -1.22 -3.28
CA TRP A 54 -19.26 -2.08 -4.21
C TRP A 54 -17.80 -1.61 -4.42
N LEU A 55 -17.59 -0.33 -4.67
CA LEU A 55 -16.25 0.25 -4.81
C LEU A 55 -15.41 0.08 -3.54
N TRP A 56 -16.01 0.31 -2.38
CA TRP A 56 -15.37 0.09 -1.08
C TRP A 56 -14.95 -1.38 -0.89
N LEU A 57 -15.80 -2.33 -1.27
CA LEU A 57 -15.46 -3.77 -1.23
C LEU A 57 -14.33 -4.10 -2.19
N VAL A 58 -14.40 -3.60 -3.42
CA VAL A 58 -13.38 -3.84 -4.45
C VAL A 58 -12.02 -3.36 -3.99
N VAL A 59 -11.89 -2.11 -3.54
CA VAL A 59 -10.62 -1.54 -3.10
C VAL A 59 -10.07 -2.25 -1.85
N THR A 60 -10.93 -2.59 -0.90
CA THR A 60 -10.53 -3.29 0.33
C THR A 60 -10.04 -4.70 0.06
N VAL A 61 -10.82 -5.49 -0.68
CA VAL A 61 -10.49 -6.89 -0.97
C VAL A 61 -9.22 -6.98 -1.82
N SER A 62 -9.12 -6.18 -2.87
CA SER A 62 -7.93 -6.17 -3.74
C SER A 62 -6.67 -5.77 -2.99
N SER A 63 -6.75 -4.76 -2.11
CA SER A 63 -5.63 -4.35 -1.25
C SER A 63 -5.16 -5.49 -0.34
N VAL A 64 -6.10 -6.20 0.29
CA VAL A 64 -5.76 -7.33 1.16
C VAL A 64 -5.17 -8.49 0.38
N LEU A 65 -5.71 -8.79 -0.80
CA LEU A 65 -5.15 -9.83 -1.69
C LEU A 65 -3.72 -9.50 -2.13
N GLY A 66 -3.46 -8.25 -2.50
CA GLY A 66 -2.11 -7.79 -2.80
C GLY A 66 -1.16 -7.88 -1.60
N ALA A 67 -1.64 -7.50 -0.42
CA ALA A 67 -0.86 -7.59 0.82
C ALA A 67 -0.51 -9.03 1.21
N ILE A 68 -1.37 -10.01 0.92
CA ILE A 68 -1.06 -11.44 1.10
C ILE A 68 0.14 -11.85 0.25
N ILE A 69 0.22 -11.36 -1.00
CA ILE A 69 1.39 -11.60 -1.86
C ILE A 69 2.62 -10.88 -1.29
N GLY A 70 2.48 -9.63 -0.83
CA GLY A 70 3.55 -8.90 -0.14
C GLY A 70 4.08 -9.66 1.07
N HIS A 71 3.19 -10.19 1.91
CA HIS A 71 3.53 -11.05 3.04
C HIS A 71 4.29 -12.32 2.60
N ALA A 72 3.83 -13.02 1.57
CA ALA A 72 4.50 -14.21 1.04
C ALA A 72 5.90 -13.88 0.48
N LEU A 73 6.05 -12.75 -0.20
CA LEU A 73 7.34 -12.23 -0.67
C LEU A 73 8.26 -11.90 0.52
N GLY A 74 7.74 -11.22 1.54
CA GLY A 74 8.46 -10.95 2.78
C GLY A 74 8.94 -12.22 3.46
N LYS A 75 8.09 -13.24 3.57
CA LYS A 75 8.44 -14.55 4.14
C LYS A 75 9.52 -15.26 3.33
N ARG A 76 9.47 -15.21 2.01
CA ARG A 76 10.41 -15.91 1.14
C ARG A 76 11.75 -15.22 0.99
N TYR A 77 11.76 -13.90 0.89
CA TYR A 77 12.94 -13.10 0.56
C TYR A 77 13.42 -12.23 1.71
N GLY A 78 12.52 -11.77 2.58
CA GLY A 78 12.83 -10.86 3.68
C GLY A 78 13.80 -11.47 4.68
N THR A 79 13.62 -12.74 5.05
CA THR A 79 14.53 -13.49 5.93
C THR A 79 15.94 -13.57 5.33
N ARG A 80 16.04 -13.86 4.03
CA ARG A 80 17.36 -13.92 3.35
C ARG A 80 18.05 -12.56 3.27
N LEU A 81 17.30 -11.48 3.07
CA LEU A 81 17.82 -10.11 3.06
C LEU A 81 18.27 -9.69 4.45
N ILE A 82 17.50 -10.00 5.48
CA ILE A 82 17.85 -9.72 6.88
C ILE A 82 19.08 -10.54 7.28
N ASP A 83 19.17 -11.81 6.91
CA ASP A 83 20.28 -12.68 7.23
C ASP A 83 21.57 -12.27 6.47
N LYS A 84 21.44 -11.71 5.25
CA LYS A 84 22.59 -11.28 4.42
C LYS A 84 23.10 -9.88 4.76
N PHE A 85 22.22 -8.95 5.10
CA PHE A 85 22.53 -7.53 5.29
C PHE A 85 22.26 -7.03 6.71
N GLY A 86 21.48 -7.76 7.51
CA GLY A 86 21.11 -7.43 8.88
C GLY A 86 21.97 -8.16 9.90
N LYS A 87 22.11 -7.55 11.08
CA LYS A 87 22.64 -8.27 12.24
C LYS A 87 21.51 -9.16 12.80
N ARG A 88 21.83 -10.36 13.32
CA ARG A 88 20.86 -11.26 13.99
C ARG A 88 19.96 -10.56 15.02
N HIS A 89 20.49 -9.54 15.67
CA HIS A 89 19.76 -8.69 16.60
C HIS A 89 18.55 -7.97 15.98
N HIS A 90 18.65 -7.47 14.74
CA HIS A 90 17.53 -6.79 14.07
C HIS A 90 16.37 -7.76 13.73
N ARG A 91 16.68 -8.99 13.37
CA ARG A 91 15.67 -10.03 13.15
C ARG A 91 14.91 -10.31 14.44
N GLN A 92 15.60 -10.53 15.53
CA GLN A 92 15.00 -10.82 16.83
C GLN A 92 14.17 -9.66 17.37
N GLN A 93 14.58 -8.42 17.13
CA GLN A 93 13.76 -7.23 17.45
C GLN A 93 12.48 -7.17 16.64
N LEU A 94 12.51 -7.47 15.34
CA LEU A 94 11.34 -7.55 14.48
C LEU A 94 10.39 -8.65 14.93
N GLU A 95 10.89 -9.86 15.17
CA GLU A 95 10.10 -10.98 15.67
C GLU A 95 9.41 -10.62 16.99
N ASN A 96 10.15 -10.10 17.98
CA ASN A 96 9.59 -9.66 19.26
C ASN A 96 8.55 -8.55 19.12
N MET A 97 8.73 -7.62 18.20
CA MET A 97 7.78 -6.54 17.93
C MET A 97 6.48 -7.10 17.34
N PHE A 98 6.60 -8.03 16.39
CA PHE A 98 5.43 -8.67 15.78
C PHE A 98 4.74 -9.68 16.71
N GLU A 99 5.46 -10.36 17.59
CA GLU A 99 4.86 -11.19 18.64
C GLU A 99 4.05 -10.34 19.61
N ARG A 100 4.54 -9.17 20.00
CA ARG A 100 3.88 -8.32 21.01
C ARG A 100 2.73 -7.50 20.44
N TYR A 101 2.87 -6.96 19.23
CA TYR A 101 1.92 -5.99 18.65
C TYR A 101 1.39 -6.42 17.28
N GLY A 102 1.74 -7.60 16.78
CA GLY A 102 1.58 -7.99 15.39
C GLY A 102 0.22 -7.68 14.78
N THR A 103 -0.87 -8.19 15.36
CA THR A 103 -2.21 -7.94 14.82
C THR A 103 -2.64 -6.50 14.99
N LEU A 104 -2.41 -5.91 16.17
CA LEU A 104 -2.75 -4.51 16.45
C LEU A 104 -1.85 -3.55 15.65
N GLY A 105 -0.55 -3.83 15.58
CA GLY A 105 0.39 -3.05 14.78
C GLY A 105 0.03 -3.06 13.30
N MET A 106 -0.38 -4.22 12.75
CA MET A 106 -0.85 -4.35 11.38
C MET A 106 -2.16 -3.62 11.14
N PHE A 107 -3.10 -3.66 12.09
CA PHE A 107 -4.35 -2.90 12.02
C PHE A 107 -4.07 -1.39 11.97
N ILE A 108 -3.24 -0.89 12.89
CA ILE A 108 -2.86 0.54 12.93
C ILE A 108 -2.15 0.95 11.63
N ALA A 109 -1.21 0.12 11.14
CA ALA A 109 -0.54 0.39 9.87
C ALA A 109 -1.51 0.40 8.68
N ALA A 110 -2.52 -0.48 8.69
CA ALA A 110 -3.52 -0.57 7.62
C ALA A 110 -4.51 0.60 7.61
N VAL A 111 -4.80 1.21 8.77
CA VAL A 111 -5.66 2.41 8.88
C VAL A 111 -4.88 3.68 8.60
N SER A 112 -3.61 3.74 9.03
CA SER A 112 -2.79 4.96 8.93
C SER A 112 -2.29 5.22 7.50
N PRO A 113 -1.86 6.46 7.18
CA PRO A 113 -1.24 6.79 5.89
C PRO A 113 0.17 6.21 5.72
N LEU A 114 0.56 5.26 6.56
CA LEU A 114 1.86 4.58 6.45
C LEU A 114 1.86 3.60 5.27
N PRO A 115 3.02 3.37 4.64
CA PRO A 115 3.14 2.43 3.53
C PRO A 115 2.82 0.99 3.97
N TYR A 116 1.56 0.58 3.83
CA TYR A 116 1.05 -0.73 4.30
C TYR A 116 1.83 -1.92 3.73
N LYS A 117 2.30 -1.82 2.48
CA LYS A 117 3.15 -2.83 1.83
C LYS A 117 4.43 -3.15 2.61
N VAL A 118 5.07 -2.12 3.20
CA VAL A 118 6.29 -2.31 4.00
C VAL A 118 5.98 -3.17 5.22
N PHE A 119 4.88 -2.88 5.91
CA PHE A 119 4.44 -3.67 7.06
C PHE A 119 4.04 -5.09 6.65
N GLY A 120 3.41 -5.27 5.47
CA GLY A 120 3.09 -6.58 4.91
C GLY A 120 4.36 -7.43 4.68
N TRP A 121 5.38 -6.84 4.07
CA TRP A 121 6.67 -7.53 3.87
C TRP A 121 7.37 -7.83 5.20
N MET A 122 7.38 -6.89 6.15
CA MET A 122 7.96 -7.08 7.48
C MET A 122 7.23 -8.17 8.26
N ALA A 123 5.90 -8.21 8.21
CA ALA A 123 5.09 -9.25 8.83
C ALA A 123 5.43 -10.63 8.27
N GLY A 124 5.62 -10.74 6.95
CA GLY A 124 6.08 -11.97 6.32
C GLY A 124 7.49 -12.36 6.74
N ALA A 125 8.42 -11.40 6.77
CA ALA A 125 9.80 -11.63 7.18
C ALA A 125 9.96 -12.03 8.66
N SER A 126 9.02 -11.62 9.52
CA SER A 126 8.95 -12.00 10.94
C SER A 126 8.15 -13.28 11.21
N ASP A 127 7.76 -14.02 10.17
CA ASP A 127 6.94 -15.23 10.27
C ASP A 127 5.58 -15.03 10.96
N MET A 128 5.02 -13.81 10.92
CA MET A 128 3.67 -13.55 11.41
C MET A 128 2.65 -14.48 10.74
N LYS A 129 1.75 -15.07 11.53
CA LYS A 129 0.70 -15.95 11.00
C LYS A 129 -0.21 -15.20 10.03
N LEU A 130 -0.53 -15.83 8.90
CA LEU A 130 -1.32 -15.21 7.83
C LEU A 130 -2.75 -14.85 8.26
N ARG A 131 -3.40 -15.66 9.11
CA ARG A 131 -4.78 -15.39 9.56
C ARG A 131 -4.93 -14.05 10.30
N PRO A 132 -4.18 -13.78 11.40
CA PRO A 132 -4.26 -12.47 12.08
C PRO A 132 -3.83 -11.31 11.18
N PHE A 133 -2.90 -11.53 10.24
CA PHE A 133 -2.51 -10.54 9.23
C PHE A 133 -3.69 -10.17 8.32
N ILE A 134 -4.41 -11.16 7.76
CA ILE A 134 -5.58 -10.94 6.90
C ILE A 134 -6.69 -10.22 7.67
N ILE A 135 -6.99 -10.67 8.90
CA ILE A 135 -8.03 -10.05 9.74
C ILE A 135 -7.69 -8.57 9.99
N ALA A 136 -6.47 -8.28 10.42
CA ALA A 136 -6.01 -6.91 10.63
C ALA A 136 -6.10 -6.07 9.32
N GLY A 137 -5.75 -6.67 8.19
CA GLY A 137 -5.84 -6.05 6.86
C GLY A 137 -7.27 -5.71 6.46
N ILE A 138 -8.20 -6.67 6.57
CA ILE A 138 -9.62 -6.46 6.21
C ILE A 138 -10.21 -5.33 7.04
N PHE A 139 -10.08 -5.39 8.37
CA PHE A 139 -10.64 -4.37 9.23
C PHE A 139 -9.93 -3.02 9.10
N GLY A 140 -8.60 -3.02 8.98
CA GLY A 140 -7.82 -1.79 8.86
C GLY A 140 -8.03 -1.08 7.53
N ARG A 141 -7.88 -1.78 6.41
CA ARG A 141 -8.11 -1.20 5.07
C ARG A 141 -9.60 -0.88 4.84
N GLY A 142 -10.49 -1.76 5.31
CA GLY A 142 -11.93 -1.52 5.26
C GLY A 142 -12.33 -0.26 6.03
N LEU A 143 -11.78 -0.07 7.24
CA LEU A 143 -12.01 1.15 8.02
C LEU A 143 -11.42 2.38 7.33
N ARG A 144 -10.19 2.32 6.81
CA ARG A 144 -9.56 3.43 6.09
C ARG A 144 -10.42 3.90 4.92
N PHE A 145 -10.69 3.01 3.96
CA PHE A 145 -11.50 3.36 2.78
C PHE A 145 -12.94 3.68 3.15
N GLY A 146 -13.49 3.05 4.20
CA GLY A 146 -14.81 3.38 4.71
C GLY A 146 -14.89 4.80 5.29
N LEU A 147 -13.86 5.25 6.01
CA LEU A 147 -13.76 6.61 6.51
C LEU A 147 -13.62 7.62 5.36
N GLU A 148 -12.84 7.31 4.33
CA GLU A 148 -12.71 8.13 3.13
C GLU A 148 -14.04 8.28 2.40
N ALA A 149 -14.75 7.15 2.15
CA ALA A 149 -16.08 7.17 1.55
C ALA A 149 -17.09 7.96 2.41
N LEU A 150 -17.08 7.77 3.72
CA LEU A 150 -17.94 8.50 4.65
C LEU A 150 -17.63 10.00 4.62
N PHE A 151 -16.35 10.37 4.57
CA PHE A 151 -15.92 11.76 4.50
C PHE A 151 -16.42 12.45 3.20
N ILE A 152 -16.37 11.71 2.08
CA ILE A 152 -16.92 12.17 0.80
C ILE A 152 -18.44 12.33 0.88
N LEU A 153 -19.15 11.38 1.49
CA LEU A 153 -20.62 11.47 1.66
C LEU A 153 -21.05 12.68 2.48
N ILE A 154 -20.30 13.02 3.54
CA ILE A 154 -20.65 14.11 4.45
C ILE A 154 -20.26 15.47 3.88
N TYR A 155 -19.07 15.59 3.32
CA TYR A 155 -18.47 16.88 2.95
C TYR A 155 -18.39 17.15 1.45
N GLY A 156 -18.69 16.18 0.58
CA GLY A 156 -18.76 16.32 -0.88
C GLY A 156 -17.54 17.03 -1.46
N ASP A 157 -17.76 18.18 -2.12
CA ASP A 157 -16.72 18.97 -2.80
C ASP A 157 -15.59 19.42 -1.87
N SER A 158 -15.90 19.65 -0.60
CA SER A 158 -14.86 20.03 0.39
C SER A 158 -13.95 18.87 0.72
N ALA A 159 -14.48 17.64 0.75
CA ALA A 159 -13.70 16.43 0.91
C ALA A 159 -12.77 16.19 -0.28
N MET A 160 -13.26 16.40 -1.51
CA MET A 160 -12.46 16.25 -2.72
C MET A 160 -11.28 17.23 -2.75
N ARG A 161 -11.50 18.52 -2.46
CA ARG A 161 -10.40 19.49 -2.37
C ARG A 161 -9.36 19.14 -1.30
N ALA A 162 -9.80 18.61 -0.15
CA ALA A 162 -8.89 18.15 0.89
C ALA A 162 -8.11 16.89 0.46
N ALA A 163 -8.78 15.98 -0.23
CA ALA A 163 -8.19 14.76 -0.75
C ALA A 163 -7.11 15.05 -1.81
N GLU A 164 -7.38 15.95 -2.77
CA GLU A 164 -6.40 16.38 -3.78
C GLU A 164 -5.13 16.93 -3.11
N TRP A 165 -5.30 17.78 -2.11
CA TRP A 165 -4.16 18.34 -1.37
C TRP A 165 -3.33 17.27 -0.63
N VAL A 166 -3.97 16.23 -0.09
CA VAL A 166 -3.29 15.10 0.57
C VAL A 166 -2.60 14.22 -0.45
N LEU A 167 -3.28 13.87 -1.56
CA LEU A 167 -2.76 13.02 -2.62
C LEU A 167 -1.51 13.60 -3.28
N GLU A 168 -1.48 14.91 -3.55
CA GLU A 168 -0.30 15.57 -4.09
C GLU A 168 0.92 15.38 -3.17
N ARG A 169 0.72 15.40 -1.86
CA ARG A 169 1.79 15.20 -0.88
C ARG A 169 2.19 13.75 -0.70
N GLU A 170 1.23 12.82 -0.72
CA GLU A 170 1.52 11.39 -0.67
C GLU A 170 2.31 10.93 -1.90
N LEU A 171 1.93 11.39 -3.10
CA LEU A 171 2.68 11.14 -4.33
C LEU A 171 4.10 11.70 -4.25
N LEU A 172 4.25 12.94 -3.76
CA LEU A 172 5.56 13.57 -3.58
C LEU A 172 6.43 12.79 -2.58
N MET A 173 5.86 12.38 -1.45
CA MET A 173 6.56 11.53 -0.48
C MET A 173 6.92 10.16 -1.06
N GLY A 174 6.02 9.57 -1.86
CA GLY A 174 6.27 8.32 -2.58
C GLY A 174 7.46 8.43 -3.55
N VAL A 175 7.51 9.50 -4.33
CA VAL A 175 8.61 9.80 -5.25
C VAL A 175 9.92 10.01 -4.49
N ILE A 176 9.91 10.79 -3.40
CA ILE A 176 11.10 11.01 -2.55
C ILE A 176 11.60 9.68 -1.98
N LEU A 177 10.70 8.82 -1.49
CA LEU A 177 11.06 7.51 -0.96
C LEU A 177 11.73 6.65 -2.04
N VAL A 178 11.20 6.62 -3.26
CA VAL A 178 11.79 5.89 -4.39
C VAL A 178 13.18 6.44 -4.71
N ILE A 179 13.36 7.75 -4.75
CA ILE A 179 14.67 8.38 -4.99
C ILE A 179 15.66 7.99 -3.91
N ILE A 180 15.26 8.02 -2.62
CA ILE A 180 16.12 7.62 -1.49
C ILE A 180 16.52 6.14 -1.61
N LEU A 181 15.58 5.27 -1.96
CA LEU A 181 15.86 3.84 -2.14
C LEU A 181 16.82 3.59 -3.31
N VAL A 182 16.58 4.23 -4.45
CA VAL A 182 17.44 4.09 -5.64
C VAL A 182 18.85 4.62 -5.37
N THR A 183 18.95 5.80 -4.77
CA THR A 183 20.27 6.39 -4.41
C THR A 183 20.99 5.58 -3.33
N GLY A 184 20.27 5.07 -2.35
CA GLY A 184 20.83 4.19 -1.32
C GLY A 184 21.37 2.89 -1.90
N VAL A 185 20.63 2.22 -2.77
CA VAL A 185 21.07 1.00 -3.48
C VAL A 185 22.27 1.30 -4.39
N TRP A 186 22.26 2.43 -5.09
CA TRP A 186 23.39 2.84 -5.94
C TRP A 186 24.66 3.10 -5.13
N TRP A 187 24.52 3.77 -3.98
CA TRP A 187 25.64 4.06 -3.08
C TRP A 187 26.23 2.78 -2.47
N LEU A 188 25.39 1.83 -2.05
CA LEU A 188 25.81 0.52 -1.55
C LEU A 188 26.55 -0.30 -2.61
N LYS A 189 26.12 -0.25 -3.88
CA LYS A 189 26.82 -0.90 -4.99
C LYS A 189 28.18 -0.27 -5.28
N LYS A 190 28.28 1.05 -5.19
CA LYS A 190 29.52 1.78 -5.44
C LYS A 190 30.57 1.56 -4.33
N GLY A 191 30.13 1.37 -3.08
CA GLY A 191 31.03 1.08 -1.95
C GLY A 191 31.63 -0.34 -1.97
N ASN A 192 31.10 -1.26 -2.78
CA ASN A 192 31.56 -2.65 -2.88
C ASN A 192 32.43 -2.94 -4.13
N SER A 193 32.94 -1.93 -4.82
CA SER A 193 33.96 -2.15 -5.86
C SER A 193 35.27 -2.56 -5.17
N PRO A 194 35.81 -3.79 -5.40
CA PRO A 194 37.07 -4.18 -4.84
C PRO A 194 38.16 -3.27 -5.40
N ALA A 195 38.96 -2.71 -4.48
CA ALA A 195 40.19 -2.02 -4.84
C ALA A 195 41.07 -3.02 -5.61
N THR A 196 41.29 -2.73 -6.88
CA THR A 196 42.23 -3.46 -7.71
C THR A 196 43.61 -3.23 -7.10
N ASN A 197 44.15 -4.23 -6.43
CA ASN A 197 45.54 -4.25 -6.01
C ASN A 197 46.38 -4.18 -7.27
N GLN A 198 46.93 -3.01 -7.56
CA GLN A 198 48.15 -2.89 -8.35
C GLN A 198 49.31 -3.11 -7.39
N GLN A 199 49.85 -4.30 -7.41
CA GLN A 199 51.19 -4.57 -6.96
C GLN A 199 52.01 -4.91 -8.22
N GLU A 200 52.80 -3.98 -8.66
CA GLU A 200 54.08 -4.25 -9.36
C GLU A 200 55.20 -4.43 -8.34
#